data_e34c52540092f59484b963e3f8bdf499
#
_entry.id   e34c52540092f59484b963e3f8bdf499
#
_cell.length_a   1.000
_cell.length_b   1.000
_cell.length_c   1.000
_cell.angle_alpha   90.00
_cell.angle_beta   90.00
_cell.angle_gamma   90.00
#
_symmetry.space_group_name_H-M   'P 1'
#
loop_
_entity.id
_entity.type
_entity.pdbx_description
1 polymer ?
#
loop_
_entity_poly.entity_id
_entity_poly.type
_entity_poly.pdbx_seq_one_letter_code
_entity_poly.pdbx_strand_id
1 'polypeptide(L)'
;MRLVPMHWDVIPNAISVAIQYLSLNWPLETGWVVYNSLQLIAYFVTVFIAAPLALITGLGMSPALSTRFRKISSVFSIQVARSFHFAILCWFVVFIIVHVTLVLTTGALRNLNHMFASRDDESWIGFWVFLVSLIVMIVAWVAATPLTYRYPRKVQKVGYALIGPAQRLFEHLDAKPGQYSEKDISPYFWHNGAYPADDEFEKLREGDFANYRLRINGLVDNPVDLKLSELRAMAHHEQITQHFCIQGWSGVAKWGGISMSTILELVKPKPEAKWVIFYSYAPGPDGGLYYDAQPIEQMSYPLTMLAYEMNDEDLSFGHGAPLRLRNEVQLGFKMVKWIKGVEFVEHFSEVGGGQGGYNNDHEFFGYSQSI
;
A
#
# COMPACT_ATOMS: atom_id res chain seq x y z
N MET A 1 -17.38 36.45 5.00
CA MET A 1 -16.12 36.00 5.60
C MET A 1 -15.05 35.94 4.52
N ARG A 2 -13.95 36.66 4.64
CA ARG A 2 -12.86 36.60 3.66
C ARG A 2 -11.80 35.61 4.17
N LEU A 3 -11.58 34.53 3.44
CA LEU A 3 -10.57 33.51 3.81
C LEU A 3 -9.19 33.78 3.17
N VAL A 4 -9.12 34.72 2.23
CA VAL A 4 -7.89 35.06 1.50
C VAL A 4 -7.29 36.34 2.08
N PRO A 5 -6.05 36.34 2.57
CA PRO A 5 -5.38 37.51 3.09
C PRO A 5 -4.98 38.45 1.94
N MET A 6 -5.75 39.52 1.72
CA MET A 6 -5.57 40.44 0.57
C MET A 6 -4.84 41.73 0.92
N HIS A 7 -4.54 42.00 2.19
CA HIS A 7 -3.94 43.22 2.67
C HIS A 7 -2.58 42.96 3.31
N TRP A 8 -1.62 43.86 3.08
CA TRP A 8 -0.26 43.72 3.62
C TRP A 8 -0.18 43.86 5.16
N ASP A 9 -1.13 44.53 5.77
CA ASP A 9 -1.26 44.70 7.21
C ASP A 9 -1.66 43.38 7.94
N VAL A 10 -2.10 42.37 7.19
CA VAL A 10 -2.38 41.02 7.75
C VAL A 10 -1.17 40.43 8.45
N ILE A 11 0.04 40.62 7.92
CA ILE A 11 1.26 40.03 8.49
C ILE A 11 1.61 40.66 9.84
N PRO A 12 1.78 42.02 9.98
CA PRO A 12 2.05 42.62 11.26
C PRO A 12 0.92 42.38 12.28
N ASN A 13 -0.32 42.42 11.84
CA ASN A 13 -1.47 42.12 12.70
C ASN A 13 -1.46 40.66 13.20
N ALA A 14 -1.07 39.70 12.37
CA ALA A 14 -0.95 38.29 12.77
C ALA A 14 0.16 38.12 13.85
N ILE A 15 1.28 38.80 13.72
CA ILE A 15 2.36 38.82 14.73
C ILE A 15 1.83 39.39 16.03
N SER A 16 1.12 40.53 15.98
CA SER A 16 0.51 41.15 17.17
C SER A 16 -0.46 40.19 17.87
N VAL A 17 -1.34 39.52 17.09
CA VAL A 17 -2.28 38.53 17.64
C VAL A 17 -1.54 37.32 18.23
N ALA A 18 -0.46 36.86 17.59
CA ALA A 18 0.35 35.75 18.10
C ALA A 18 0.97 36.10 19.49
N ILE A 19 1.52 37.33 19.63
CA ILE A 19 2.06 37.82 20.91
C ILE A 19 0.94 37.92 21.97
N GLN A 20 -0.25 38.34 21.56
CA GLN A 20 -1.42 38.43 22.43
C GLN A 20 -1.81 37.02 22.95
N TYR A 21 -1.87 35.99 22.10
CA TYR A 21 -2.11 34.61 22.54
C TYR A 21 -1.01 34.06 23.44
N LEU A 22 0.26 34.33 23.13
CA LEU A 22 1.39 33.93 23.96
C LEU A 22 1.38 34.58 25.33
N SER A 23 0.82 35.79 25.43
CA SER A 23 0.64 36.51 26.70
C SER A 23 -0.59 36.07 27.48
N LEU A 24 -1.29 35.02 27.04
CA LEU A 24 -2.57 34.54 27.60
C LEU A 24 -3.66 35.60 27.63
N ASN A 25 -3.56 36.63 26.81
CA ASN A 25 -4.52 37.70 26.68
C ASN A 25 -5.36 37.44 25.39
N TRP A 26 -6.50 36.81 25.58
CA TRP A 26 -7.31 36.35 24.45
C TRP A 26 -7.91 37.53 23.69
N PRO A 27 -7.91 37.51 22.31
CA PRO A 27 -8.60 38.51 21.53
C PRO A 27 -10.11 38.48 21.84
N LEU A 28 -10.69 39.64 22.03
CA LEU A 28 -12.12 39.82 22.34
C LEU A 28 -13.02 39.78 21.08
N GLU A 29 -12.41 39.69 19.91
CA GLU A 29 -13.11 39.65 18.64
C GLU A 29 -13.95 38.35 18.52
N THR A 30 -15.17 38.48 18.01
CA THR A 30 -16.05 37.34 17.78
C THR A 30 -15.62 36.57 16.53
N GLY A 31 -14.80 35.53 16.70
CA GLY A 31 -14.36 34.62 15.62
C GLY A 31 -15.51 33.96 14.82
N TRP A 32 -16.72 34.06 15.33
CA TRP A 32 -17.96 33.68 14.64
C TRP A 32 -18.27 34.57 13.42
N VAL A 33 -17.94 35.86 13.49
CA VAL A 33 -18.26 36.85 12.45
C VAL A 33 -17.03 37.16 11.61
N VAL A 34 -15.86 37.38 12.23
CA VAL A 34 -14.63 37.78 11.56
C VAL A 34 -13.45 37.02 12.13
N TYR A 35 -12.61 36.44 11.26
CA TYR A 35 -11.35 35.86 11.69
C TYR A 35 -10.32 36.98 11.96
N ASN A 36 -9.56 36.83 13.04
CA ASN A 36 -8.38 37.66 13.23
C ASN A 36 -7.27 37.29 12.22
N SER A 37 -6.27 38.16 12.10
CA SER A 37 -5.23 38.02 11.08
C SER A 37 -4.43 36.71 11.19
N LEU A 38 -4.18 36.22 12.39
CA LEU A 38 -3.49 34.95 12.63
C LEU A 38 -4.35 33.75 12.18
N GLN A 39 -5.63 33.75 12.54
CA GLN A 39 -6.59 32.72 12.09
C GLN A 39 -6.72 32.74 10.55
N LEU A 40 -6.79 33.93 9.95
CA LEU A 40 -6.89 34.09 8.51
C LEU A 40 -5.70 33.42 7.78
N ILE A 41 -4.47 33.72 8.22
CA ILE A 41 -3.26 33.11 7.64
C ILE A 41 -3.24 31.58 7.90
N ALA A 42 -3.49 31.15 9.13
CA ALA A 42 -3.45 29.74 9.50
C ALA A 42 -4.47 28.90 8.70
N TYR A 43 -5.69 29.39 8.56
CA TYR A 43 -6.74 28.71 7.79
C TYR A 43 -6.44 28.77 6.28
N PHE A 44 -5.93 29.89 5.78
CA PHE A 44 -5.54 30.00 4.37
C PHE A 44 -4.44 28.99 4.03
N VAL A 45 -3.38 28.90 4.83
CA VAL A 45 -2.30 27.95 4.64
C VAL A 45 -2.83 26.50 4.72
N THR A 46 -3.67 26.21 5.72
CA THR A 46 -4.21 24.86 5.91
C THR A 46 -5.10 24.42 4.75
N VAL A 47 -6.04 25.26 4.33
CA VAL A 47 -7.06 24.88 3.32
C VAL A 47 -6.55 25.02 1.90
N PHE A 48 -5.83 26.10 1.57
CA PHE A 48 -5.46 26.42 0.19
C PHE A 48 -4.02 26.02 -0.18
N ILE A 49 -3.17 25.70 0.79
CA ILE A 49 -1.80 25.25 0.53
C ILE A 49 -1.60 23.81 1.01
N ALA A 50 -1.74 23.56 2.31
CA ALA A 50 -1.41 22.26 2.90
C ALA A 50 -2.34 21.14 2.40
N ALA A 51 -3.65 21.36 2.34
CA ALA A 51 -4.59 20.34 1.89
C ALA A 51 -4.41 19.98 0.40
N PRO A 52 -4.30 20.91 -0.56
CA PRO A 52 -3.98 20.58 -1.95
C PRO A 52 -2.62 19.91 -2.09
N LEU A 53 -1.59 20.36 -1.37
CA LEU A 53 -0.28 19.72 -1.38
C LEU A 53 -0.32 18.30 -0.80
N ALA A 54 -1.14 18.04 0.24
CA ALA A 54 -1.36 16.68 0.74
C ALA A 54 -1.93 15.75 -0.32
N LEU A 55 -2.91 16.23 -1.10
CA LEU A 55 -3.47 15.46 -2.22
C LEU A 55 -2.44 15.23 -3.32
N ILE A 56 -1.72 16.26 -3.76
CA ILE A 56 -0.71 16.16 -4.81
C ILE A 56 0.42 15.20 -4.40
N THR A 57 0.93 15.33 -3.17
CA THR A 57 1.98 14.45 -2.68
C THR A 57 1.48 13.03 -2.43
N GLY A 58 0.24 12.86 -1.98
CA GLY A 58 -0.42 11.56 -1.86
C GLY A 58 -0.54 10.85 -3.21
N LEU A 59 -0.97 11.55 -4.25
CA LEU A 59 -0.99 11.04 -5.62
C LEU A 59 0.43 10.71 -6.12
N GLY A 60 1.43 11.55 -5.81
CA GLY A 60 2.82 11.30 -6.16
C GLY A 60 3.43 10.06 -5.49
N MET A 61 2.85 9.59 -4.40
CA MET A 61 3.24 8.34 -3.74
C MET A 61 2.52 7.11 -4.33
N SER A 62 1.54 7.29 -5.20
CA SER A 62 0.82 6.18 -5.84
C SER A 62 1.74 5.43 -6.80
N PRO A 63 1.90 4.09 -6.64
CA PRO A 63 2.66 3.27 -7.58
C PRO A 63 2.15 3.38 -9.02
N ALA A 64 0.84 3.33 -9.22
CA ALA A 64 0.21 3.43 -10.54
C ALA A 64 0.55 4.74 -11.27
N LEU A 65 0.57 5.88 -10.56
CA LEU A 65 0.92 7.16 -11.17
C LEU A 65 2.42 7.30 -11.42
N SER A 66 3.26 6.79 -10.52
CA SER A 66 4.71 6.83 -10.69
C SER A 66 5.18 6.01 -11.89
N THR A 67 4.56 4.86 -12.14
CA THR A 67 4.86 4.02 -13.31
C THR A 67 4.35 4.66 -14.61
N ARG A 68 3.15 5.21 -14.60
CA ARG A 68 2.52 5.81 -15.80
C ARG A 68 3.18 7.10 -16.25
N PHE A 69 3.57 7.97 -15.31
CA PHE A 69 4.09 9.33 -15.60
C PHE A 69 5.57 9.45 -15.24
N ARG A 70 6.44 8.59 -15.82
CA ARG A 70 7.89 8.53 -15.54
C ARG A 70 8.61 9.88 -15.62
N LYS A 71 8.24 10.77 -16.59
CA LYS A 71 8.85 12.09 -16.70
C LYS A 71 8.56 12.97 -15.48
N ILE A 72 7.37 12.82 -14.89
CA ILE A 72 7.01 13.54 -13.66
C ILE A 72 7.69 12.87 -12.46
N SER A 73 7.67 11.55 -12.38
CA SER A 73 8.26 10.81 -11.26
C SER A 73 9.79 10.83 -11.24
N SER A 74 10.47 11.13 -12.36
CA SER A 74 11.92 11.34 -12.37
C SER A 74 12.34 12.65 -11.68
N VAL A 75 11.48 13.67 -11.70
CA VAL A 75 11.71 14.97 -11.02
C VAL A 75 11.05 14.95 -9.63
N PHE A 76 9.79 14.49 -9.57
CA PHE A 76 9.01 14.36 -8.35
C PHE A 76 8.93 12.88 -7.94
N SER A 77 10.07 12.36 -7.45
CA SER A 77 10.18 10.96 -7.05
C SER A 77 9.28 10.64 -5.84
N ILE A 78 8.95 9.35 -5.67
CA ILE A 78 8.19 8.86 -4.50
C ILE A 78 8.83 9.32 -3.18
N GLN A 79 10.17 9.37 -3.10
CA GLN A 79 10.89 9.83 -1.90
C GLN A 79 10.68 11.34 -1.65
N VAL A 80 10.73 12.15 -2.70
CA VAL A 80 10.44 13.59 -2.61
C VAL A 80 8.99 13.81 -2.19
N ALA A 81 8.04 13.11 -2.84
CA ALA A 81 6.62 13.17 -2.46
C ALA A 81 6.39 12.80 -1.00
N ARG A 82 7.02 11.73 -0.51
CA ARG A 82 6.94 11.27 0.88
C ARG A 82 7.50 12.30 1.87
N SER A 83 8.64 12.90 1.56
CA SER A 83 9.25 13.92 2.43
C SER A 83 8.37 15.16 2.58
N PHE A 84 7.79 15.64 1.47
CA PHE A 84 6.84 16.75 1.52
C PHE A 84 5.54 16.36 2.24
N HIS A 85 5.01 15.15 1.99
CA HIS A 85 3.81 14.67 2.67
C HIS A 85 3.99 14.59 4.18
N PHE A 86 5.18 14.16 4.64
CA PHE A 86 5.52 14.15 6.05
C PHE A 86 5.58 15.58 6.66
N ALA A 87 6.18 16.54 5.95
CA ALA A 87 6.21 17.92 6.41
C ALA A 87 4.79 18.50 6.53
N ILE A 88 3.91 18.17 5.57
CA ILE A 88 2.50 18.58 5.60
C ILE A 88 1.77 17.92 6.78
N LEU A 89 2.04 16.64 7.06
CA LEU A 89 1.50 15.96 8.24
C LEU A 89 1.91 16.68 9.52
N CYS A 90 3.18 17.05 9.66
CA CYS A 90 3.65 17.84 10.81
C CYS A 90 2.89 19.17 10.94
N TRP A 91 2.64 19.87 9.83
CA TRP A 91 1.81 21.06 9.82
C TRP A 91 0.40 20.79 10.37
N PHE A 92 -0.28 19.77 9.86
CA PHE A 92 -1.63 19.43 10.32
C PHE A 92 -1.67 19.05 11.80
N VAL A 93 -0.68 18.28 12.28
CA VAL A 93 -0.60 17.91 13.71
C VAL A 93 -0.44 19.15 14.58
N VAL A 94 0.50 20.04 14.25
CA VAL A 94 0.70 21.29 14.98
C VAL A 94 -0.55 22.16 14.93
N PHE A 95 -1.14 22.32 13.73
CA PHE A 95 -2.38 23.09 13.56
C PHE A 95 -3.51 22.54 14.43
N ILE A 96 -3.73 21.23 14.43
CA ILE A 96 -4.80 20.59 15.23
C ILE A 96 -4.55 20.81 16.73
N ILE A 97 -3.32 20.59 17.21
CA ILE A 97 -2.99 20.75 18.62
C ILE A 97 -3.26 22.21 19.06
N VAL A 98 -2.74 23.17 18.32
CA VAL A 98 -2.92 24.61 18.64
C VAL A 98 -4.40 24.98 18.54
N HIS A 99 -5.08 24.56 17.46
CA HIS A 99 -6.49 24.88 17.23
C HIS A 99 -7.40 24.34 18.35
N VAL A 100 -7.25 23.06 18.70
CA VAL A 100 -8.04 22.43 19.77
C VAL A 100 -7.74 23.09 21.12
N THR A 101 -6.48 23.39 21.41
CA THR A 101 -6.10 24.10 22.66
C THR A 101 -6.78 25.46 22.73
N LEU A 102 -6.73 26.25 21.64
CA LEU A 102 -7.38 27.57 21.61
C LEU A 102 -8.91 27.46 21.73
N VAL A 103 -9.55 26.52 21.02
CA VAL A 103 -11.00 26.28 21.14
C VAL A 103 -11.41 26.03 22.58
N LEU A 104 -10.63 25.25 23.34
CA LEU A 104 -10.95 24.90 24.72
C LEU A 104 -10.63 26.03 25.71
N THR A 105 -9.58 26.81 25.47
CA THR A 105 -9.09 27.85 26.41
C THR A 105 -9.74 29.22 26.18
N THR A 106 -10.25 29.50 24.97
CA THR A 106 -10.84 30.83 24.65
C THR A 106 -12.37 30.88 24.78
N GLY A 107 -12.96 29.93 25.50
CA GLY A 107 -14.43 29.89 25.71
C GLY A 107 -15.04 28.59 25.12
N ALA A 108 -14.75 27.46 25.75
CA ALA A 108 -15.10 26.12 25.25
C ALA A 108 -16.60 25.96 24.91
N LEU A 109 -17.52 26.39 25.78
CA LEU A 109 -18.96 26.23 25.53
C LEU A 109 -19.43 27.03 24.32
N ARG A 110 -19.01 28.30 24.22
CA ARG A 110 -19.35 29.16 23.09
C ARG A 110 -18.77 28.60 21.76
N ASN A 111 -17.50 28.19 21.78
CA ASN A 111 -16.85 27.62 20.60
C ASN A 111 -17.48 26.29 20.17
N LEU A 112 -17.86 25.42 21.11
CA LEU A 112 -18.58 24.19 20.81
C LEU A 112 -19.99 24.47 20.26
N ASN A 113 -20.68 25.50 20.77
CA ASN A 113 -21.95 25.94 20.22
C ASN A 113 -21.80 26.46 18.77
N HIS A 114 -20.75 27.21 18.47
CA HIS A 114 -20.46 27.63 17.08
C HIS A 114 -20.28 26.44 16.15
N MET A 115 -19.53 25.43 16.57
CA MET A 115 -19.17 24.29 15.72
C MET A 115 -20.30 23.27 15.58
N PHE A 116 -20.99 22.94 16.65
CA PHE A 116 -21.92 21.79 16.69
C PHE A 116 -23.39 22.16 16.77
N ALA A 117 -23.73 23.40 17.14
CA ALA A 117 -25.11 23.84 17.34
C ALA A 117 -25.51 25.08 16.54
N SER A 118 -24.57 25.71 15.79
CA SER A 118 -24.76 26.96 15.03
C SER A 118 -25.36 28.08 15.89
N ARG A 119 -24.89 28.21 17.13
CA ARG A 119 -25.37 29.16 18.13
C ARG A 119 -24.23 29.99 18.68
N ASP A 120 -24.49 31.27 18.99
CA ASP A 120 -23.53 32.19 19.62
C ASP A 120 -23.96 32.46 21.07
N ASP A 121 -23.95 31.40 21.90
CA ASP A 121 -24.25 31.47 23.34
C ASP A 121 -23.35 30.51 24.12
N GLU A 122 -23.39 30.53 25.44
CA GLU A 122 -22.63 29.65 26.34
C GLU A 122 -23.47 28.49 26.89
N SER A 123 -24.53 28.08 26.17
CA SER A 123 -25.34 26.91 26.54
C SER A 123 -24.56 25.60 26.37
N TRP A 124 -24.99 24.55 27.04
CA TRP A 124 -24.40 23.21 26.96
C TRP A 124 -24.82 22.41 25.72
N ILE A 125 -25.60 22.98 24.81
CA ILE A 125 -26.17 22.26 23.66
C ILE A 125 -25.03 21.74 22.75
N GLY A 126 -24.11 22.62 22.35
CA GLY A 126 -22.98 22.24 21.48
C GLY A 126 -22.05 21.22 22.14
N PHE A 127 -21.85 21.30 23.44
CA PHE A 127 -21.09 20.32 24.21
C PHE A 127 -21.76 18.94 24.17
N TRP A 128 -23.07 18.84 24.38
CA TRP A 128 -23.76 17.56 24.32
C TRP A 128 -23.78 16.96 22.93
N VAL A 129 -23.98 17.77 21.89
CA VAL A 129 -23.93 17.31 20.50
C VAL A 129 -22.51 16.77 20.17
N PHE A 130 -21.48 17.51 20.57
CA PHE A 130 -20.08 17.06 20.44
C PHE A 130 -19.84 15.74 21.17
N LEU A 131 -20.22 15.64 22.43
CA LEU A 131 -19.97 14.47 23.26
C LEU A 131 -20.71 13.23 22.70
N VAL A 132 -21.96 13.37 22.30
CA VAL A 132 -22.71 12.27 21.66
C VAL A 132 -22.05 11.85 20.35
N SER A 133 -21.64 12.79 19.51
CA SER A 133 -20.93 12.51 18.25
C SER A 133 -19.63 11.79 18.50
N LEU A 134 -18.85 12.20 19.50
CA LEU A 134 -17.60 11.58 19.90
C LEU A 134 -17.83 10.14 20.41
N ILE A 135 -18.84 9.93 21.26
CA ILE A 135 -19.19 8.59 21.75
C ILE A 135 -19.61 7.68 20.58
N VAL A 136 -20.46 8.16 19.68
CA VAL A 136 -20.88 7.39 18.49
C VAL A 136 -19.66 7.01 17.64
N MET A 137 -18.75 7.95 17.42
CA MET A 137 -17.51 7.68 16.66
C MET A 137 -16.61 6.63 17.34
N ILE A 138 -16.40 6.74 18.66
CA ILE A 138 -15.62 5.78 19.44
C ILE A 138 -16.26 4.39 19.41
N VAL A 139 -17.59 4.32 19.64
CA VAL A 139 -18.32 3.05 19.61
C VAL A 139 -18.28 2.43 18.23
N ALA A 140 -18.45 3.21 17.16
CA ALA A 140 -18.32 2.73 15.79
C ALA A 140 -16.90 2.18 15.50
N TRP A 141 -15.85 2.88 15.96
CA TRP A 141 -14.47 2.42 15.82
C TRP A 141 -14.22 1.12 16.57
N VAL A 142 -14.58 1.08 17.84
CA VAL A 142 -14.40 -0.13 18.69
C VAL A 142 -15.19 -1.32 18.14
N ALA A 143 -16.39 -1.09 17.60
CA ALA A 143 -17.21 -2.15 16.99
C ALA A 143 -16.70 -2.59 15.61
N ALA A 144 -16.11 -1.68 14.82
CA ALA A 144 -15.60 -1.97 13.48
C ALA A 144 -14.52 -3.05 13.50
N THR A 145 -13.59 -2.98 14.47
CA THR A 145 -12.46 -3.92 14.55
C THR A 145 -12.93 -5.39 14.67
N PRO A 146 -13.69 -5.81 15.69
CA PRO A 146 -14.13 -7.20 15.80
C PRO A 146 -15.07 -7.62 14.66
N LEU A 147 -15.88 -6.70 14.12
CA LEU A 147 -16.72 -7.00 12.96
C LEU A 147 -15.88 -7.28 11.71
N THR A 148 -14.81 -6.54 11.50
CA THR A 148 -13.89 -6.75 10.39
C THR A 148 -13.18 -8.11 10.53
N TYR A 149 -12.71 -8.46 11.71
CA TYR A 149 -12.11 -9.79 11.97
C TYR A 149 -13.11 -10.93 11.77
N ARG A 150 -14.35 -10.75 12.20
CA ARG A 150 -15.38 -11.80 12.10
C ARG A 150 -15.94 -11.97 10.68
N TYR A 151 -15.98 -10.89 9.89
CA TYR A 151 -16.61 -10.89 8.56
C TYR A 151 -15.73 -10.23 7.49
N PRO A 152 -14.46 -10.64 7.32
CA PRO A 152 -13.50 -9.95 6.46
C PRO A 152 -13.98 -9.82 5.02
N ARG A 153 -14.58 -10.87 4.44
CA ARG A 153 -15.10 -10.87 3.06
C ARG A 153 -16.29 -9.94 2.85
N LYS A 154 -17.18 -9.82 3.85
CA LYS A 154 -18.32 -8.88 3.76
C LYS A 154 -17.83 -7.44 3.81
N VAL A 155 -16.87 -7.14 4.70
CA VAL A 155 -16.25 -5.82 4.81
C VAL A 155 -15.50 -5.47 3.53
N GLN A 156 -14.73 -6.40 2.97
CA GLN A 156 -14.04 -6.22 1.68
C GLN A 156 -15.05 -5.94 0.54
N LYS A 157 -16.15 -6.69 0.44
CA LYS A 157 -17.19 -6.43 -0.58
C LYS A 157 -17.76 -5.01 -0.48
N VAL A 158 -18.03 -4.53 0.73
CA VAL A 158 -18.49 -3.15 0.95
C VAL A 158 -17.39 -2.15 0.55
N GLY A 159 -16.15 -2.40 0.96
CA GLY A 159 -14.99 -1.59 0.56
C GLY A 159 -14.85 -1.50 -0.96
N TYR A 160 -14.90 -2.63 -1.65
CA TYR A 160 -14.84 -2.68 -3.13
C TYR A 160 -16.04 -1.98 -3.81
N ALA A 161 -17.23 -2.05 -3.22
CA ALA A 161 -18.38 -1.31 -3.77
C ALA A 161 -18.16 0.21 -3.72
N LEU A 162 -17.48 0.71 -2.68
CA LEU A 162 -17.18 2.14 -2.50
C LEU A 162 -15.97 2.60 -3.31
N ILE A 163 -14.89 1.81 -3.34
CA ILE A 163 -13.59 2.20 -3.92
C ILE A 163 -13.44 1.68 -5.35
N GLY A 164 -14.15 0.61 -5.73
CA GLY A 164 -14.02 -0.06 -7.02
C GLY A 164 -14.18 0.84 -8.25
N PRO A 165 -15.07 1.84 -8.28
CA PRO A 165 -15.14 2.78 -9.41
C PRO A 165 -13.86 3.59 -9.56
N ALA A 166 -13.22 4.00 -8.47
CA ALA A 166 -11.93 4.70 -8.49
C ALA A 166 -10.78 3.74 -8.86
N GLN A 167 -10.77 2.51 -8.33
CA GLN A 167 -9.78 1.50 -8.70
C GLN A 167 -9.80 1.20 -10.20
N ARG A 168 -10.96 0.99 -10.79
CA ARG A 168 -11.09 0.74 -12.25
C ARG A 168 -10.51 1.86 -13.11
N LEU A 169 -10.51 3.10 -12.62
CA LEU A 169 -9.84 4.21 -13.30
C LEU A 169 -8.32 4.02 -13.37
N PHE A 170 -7.73 3.33 -12.40
CA PHE A 170 -6.29 3.10 -12.27
C PHE A 170 -5.85 1.71 -12.77
N GLU A 171 -6.74 0.73 -12.91
CA GLU A 171 -6.46 -0.63 -13.40
C GLU A 171 -5.85 -0.67 -14.82
N HIS A 172 -6.05 0.37 -15.63
CA HIS A 172 -5.47 0.49 -16.97
C HIS A 172 -4.05 1.09 -16.97
N LEU A 173 -3.48 1.37 -15.79
CA LEU A 173 -2.15 1.96 -15.63
C LEU A 173 -1.07 0.90 -15.36
N ASP A 174 -1.32 -0.35 -15.75
CA ASP A 174 -0.45 -1.50 -15.51
C ASP A 174 0.99 -1.28 -15.98
N ALA A 175 1.92 -1.96 -15.31
CA ALA A 175 3.30 -2.02 -15.74
C ALA A 175 3.40 -2.60 -17.17
N LYS A 176 4.21 -1.96 -18.02
CA LYS A 176 4.39 -2.36 -19.42
C LYS A 176 5.81 -2.84 -19.68
N PRO A 177 5.98 -3.83 -20.57
CA PRO A 177 7.32 -4.23 -21.03
C PRO A 177 8.09 -3.03 -21.56
N GLY A 178 9.42 -3.01 -21.30
CA GLY A 178 10.33 -1.96 -21.79
C GLY A 178 10.17 -0.57 -21.11
N GLN A 179 9.46 -0.51 -20.00
CA GLN A 179 9.27 0.73 -19.25
C GLN A 179 10.55 1.19 -18.53
N TYR A 180 11.42 0.26 -18.15
CA TYR A 180 12.69 0.49 -17.46
C TYR A 180 13.86 -0.05 -18.28
N SER A 181 15.05 0.51 -18.06
CA SER A 181 16.31 0.15 -18.70
C SER A 181 17.38 -0.14 -17.63
N GLU A 182 18.53 -0.66 -18.05
CA GLU A 182 19.66 -0.97 -17.14
C GLU A 182 20.09 0.25 -16.30
N LYS A 183 19.97 1.47 -16.85
CA LYS A 183 20.31 2.71 -16.14
C LYS A 183 19.37 3.01 -14.96
N ASP A 184 18.21 2.39 -14.94
CA ASP A 184 17.20 2.59 -13.92
C ASP A 184 17.35 1.57 -12.76
N ILE A 185 18.23 0.57 -12.90
CA ILE A 185 18.46 -0.47 -11.89
C ILE A 185 18.93 0.21 -10.59
N SER A 186 18.25 -0.12 -9.51
CA SER A 186 18.56 0.42 -8.20
C SER A 186 19.90 -0.12 -7.68
N PRO A 187 20.79 0.72 -7.13
CA PRO A 187 22.08 0.28 -6.60
C PRO A 187 21.94 -0.66 -5.39
N TYR A 188 20.76 -0.64 -4.77
CA TYR A 188 20.41 -1.51 -3.67
C TYR A 188 18.94 -1.95 -3.81
N PHE A 189 18.70 -3.25 -3.63
CA PHE A 189 17.36 -3.82 -3.63
C PHE A 189 17.14 -4.54 -2.30
N TRP A 190 16.23 -4.01 -1.47
CA TRP A 190 15.96 -4.56 -0.14
C TRP A 190 15.32 -5.94 -0.26
N HIS A 191 15.54 -6.79 0.73
CA HIS A 191 14.84 -8.06 0.89
C HIS A 191 14.20 -8.13 2.27
N ASN A 192 13.07 -8.81 2.37
CA ASN A 192 12.30 -8.99 3.60
C ASN A 192 11.65 -10.37 3.62
N GLY A 193 11.00 -10.70 4.74
CA GLY A 193 10.35 -11.98 4.99
C GLY A 193 11.22 -12.92 5.82
N ALA A 194 10.58 -13.91 6.43
CA ALA A 194 11.28 -14.98 7.13
C ALA A 194 12.02 -15.86 6.12
N TYR A 195 13.22 -16.30 6.48
CA TYR A 195 13.97 -17.23 5.65
C TYR A 195 13.51 -18.67 5.87
N PRO A 196 13.57 -19.55 4.84
CA PRO A 196 13.45 -20.98 5.05
C PRO A 196 14.52 -21.44 6.04
N ALA A 197 14.11 -22.28 6.98
CA ALA A 197 14.99 -22.82 8.02
C ALA A 197 14.71 -24.32 8.28
N ASP A 198 13.98 -24.99 7.37
CA ASP A 198 13.74 -26.42 7.47
C ASP A 198 14.92 -27.23 6.90
N ASP A 199 15.11 -28.47 7.43
CA ASP A 199 16.22 -29.35 7.02
C ASP A 199 16.17 -29.73 5.52
N GLU A 200 14.98 -29.73 4.92
CA GLU A 200 14.79 -30.02 3.49
C GLU A 200 15.43 -28.92 2.66
N PHE A 201 15.11 -27.66 2.98
CA PHE A 201 15.63 -26.51 2.23
C PHE A 201 17.13 -26.31 2.46
N GLU A 202 17.61 -26.49 3.69
CA GLU A 202 19.05 -26.37 3.99
C GLU A 202 19.87 -27.37 3.18
N LYS A 203 19.43 -28.65 3.08
CA LYS A 203 20.08 -29.64 2.20
C LYS A 203 20.08 -29.26 0.74
N LEU A 204 19.00 -28.64 0.24
CA LEU A 204 18.95 -28.13 -1.13
C LEU A 204 19.95 -27.00 -1.33
N ARG A 205 20.06 -26.09 -0.37
CA ARG A 205 20.99 -24.95 -0.40
C ARG A 205 22.45 -25.40 -0.33
N GLU A 206 22.79 -26.33 0.57
CA GLU A 206 24.13 -26.91 0.68
C GLU A 206 24.57 -27.63 -0.60
N GLY A 207 23.63 -28.24 -1.32
CA GLY A 207 23.82 -28.88 -2.61
C GLY A 207 23.70 -27.95 -3.81
N ASP A 208 23.79 -26.63 -3.62
CA ASP A 208 23.61 -25.62 -4.67
C ASP A 208 22.36 -25.84 -5.53
N PHE A 209 21.28 -26.25 -4.88
CA PHE A 209 19.97 -26.54 -5.48
C PHE A 209 19.98 -27.59 -6.60
N ALA A 210 21.02 -28.41 -6.73
CA ALA A 210 21.12 -29.45 -7.77
C ALA A 210 19.96 -30.47 -7.70
N ASN A 211 19.44 -30.71 -6.49
CA ASN A 211 18.32 -31.62 -6.25
C ASN A 211 16.97 -30.90 -6.12
N TYR A 212 16.94 -29.59 -6.36
CA TYR A 212 15.69 -28.85 -6.34
C TYR A 212 14.76 -29.31 -7.47
N ARG A 213 13.46 -29.44 -7.11
CA ARG A 213 12.41 -29.78 -8.07
C ARG A 213 11.20 -28.87 -7.87
N LEU A 214 10.76 -28.25 -8.97
CA LEU A 214 9.49 -27.52 -9.01
C LEU A 214 8.37 -28.49 -9.39
N ARG A 215 7.53 -28.81 -8.44
CA ARG A 215 6.33 -29.60 -8.71
C ARG A 215 5.17 -28.68 -9.09
N ILE A 216 4.55 -28.94 -10.22
CA ILE A 216 3.35 -28.24 -10.71
C ILE A 216 2.24 -29.25 -10.90
N ASN A 217 1.12 -29.08 -10.20
CA ASN A 217 0.01 -30.03 -10.18
C ASN A 217 -1.37 -29.33 -10.03
N GLY A 218 -2.40 -30.07 -9.65
CA GLY A 218 -3.78 -29.61 -9.51
C GLY A 218 -4.57 -29.73 -10.82
N LEU A 219 -5.36 -28.72 -11.15
CA LEU A 219 -6.23 -28.68 -12.33
C LEU A 219 -5.43 -28.38 -13.60
N VAL A 220 -4.56 -29.29 -13.98
CA VAL A 220 -3.75 -29.27 -15.21
C VAL A 220 -3.88 -30.61 -15.96
N ASP A 221 -3.68 -30.61 -17.28
CA ASP A 221 -3.64 -31.82 -18.07
C ASP A 221 -2.30 -32.56 -17.94
N ASN A 222 -1.20 -31.78 -17.83
CA ASN A 222 0.16 -32.31 -17.76
C ASN A 222 0.84 -31.87 -16.45
N PRO A 223 0.65 -32.58 -15.32
CA PRO A 223 1.42 -32.30 -14.12
C PRO A 223 2.91 -32.61 -14.34
N VAL A 224 3.80 -31.75 -13.81
CA VAL A 224 5.23 -31.84 -14.01
C VAL A 224 6.00 -31.76 -12.72
N ASP A 225 7.21 -32.33 -12.71
CA ASP A 225 8.19 -32.27 -11.63
C ASP A 225 9.56 -31.94 -12.24
N LEU A 226 9.91 -30.65 -12.31
CA LEU A 226 11.02 -30.11 -13.09
C LEU A 226 12.24 -29.81 -12.22
N LYS A 227 13.41 -30.25 -12.63
CA LYS A 227 14.69 -29.82 -12.04
C LYS A 227 14.97 -28.35 -12.40
N LEU A 228 15.76 -27.66 -11.59
CA LEU A 228 16.21 -26.31 -11.91
C LEU A 228 16.94 -26.24 -13.27
N SER A 229 17.74 -27.26 -13.61
CA SER A 229 18.42 -27.37 -14.90
C SER A 229 17.46 -27.50 -16.09
N GLU A 230 16.33 -28.19 -15.92
CA GLU A 230 15.30 -28.32 -16.95
C GLU A 230 14.56 -26.99 -17.14
N LEU A 231 14.29 -26.27 -16.06
CA LEU A 231 13.74 -24.92 -16.12
C LEU A 231 14.69 -23.97 -16.88
N ARG A 232 15.97 -24.00 -16.56
CA ARG A 232 17.00 -23.17 -17.23
C ARG A 232 17.21 -23.53 -18.71
N ALA A 233 16.84 -24.73 -19.12
CA ALA A 233 16.91 -25.17 -20.53
C ALA A 233 15.72 -24.68 -21.37
N MET A 234 14.65 -24.16 -20.75
CA MET A 234 13.51 -23.58 -21.47
C MET A 234 13.85 -22.18 -22.03
N ALA A 235 12.92 -21.62 -22.80
CA ALA A 235 13.09 -20.28 -23.37
C ALA A 235 13.29 -19.23 -22.26
N HIS A 236 14.47 -18.62 -22.26
CA HIS A 236 14.83 -17.58 -21.28
C HIS A 236 14.05 -16.30 -21.53
N HIS A 237 13.54 -15.72 -20.47
CA HIS A 237 12.80 -14.45 -20.47
C HIS A 237 13.49 -13.46 -19.54
N GLU A 238 13.66 -12.23 -20.00
CA GLU A 238 14.23 -11.14 -19.21
C GLU A 238 13.30 -9.95 -19.14
N GLN A 239 13.29 -9.28 -18.00
CA GLN A 239 12.56 -8.03 -17.82
C GLN A 239 13.24 -7.12 -16.81
N ILE A 240 13.17 -5.79 -17.04
CA ILE A 240 13.58 -4.78 -16.06
C ILE A 240 12.31 -4.10 -15.55
N THR A 241 12.04 -4.27 -14.26
CA THR A 241 10.77 -3.83 -13.67
C THR A 241 10.96 -3.21 -12.31
N GLN A 242 10.04 -2.34 -11.93
CA GLN A 242 9.99 -1.74 -10.60
C GLN A 242 9.13 -2.59 -9.69
N HIS A 243 9.69 -2.96 -8.56
CA HIS A 243 9.03 -3.66 -7.48
C HIS A 243 8.49 -2.66 -6.46
N PHE A 244 7.25 -2.86 -6.04
CA PHE A 244 6.62 -2.08 -4.96
C PHE A 244 6.35 -2.97 -3.76
N CYS A 245 7.01 -2.66 -2.64
CA CYS A 245 6.80 -3.38 -1.39
C CYS A 245 5.67 -2.73 -0.59
N ILE A 246 4.86 -3.55 0.09
CA ILE A 246 3.81 -3.08 1.01
C ILE A 246 4.36 -2.21 2.15
N GLN A 247 5.63 -2.38 2.52
CA GLN A 247 6.33 -1.54 3.49
C GLN A 247 6.67 -0.14 2.97
N GLY A 248 6.29 0.18 1.72
CA GLY A 248 6.40 1.52 1.14
C GLY A 248 7.75 1.83 0.49
N TRP A 249 8.68 0.89 0.36
CA TRP A 249 9.87 1.05 -0.48
C TRP A 249 9.64 0.47 -1.89
N SER A 250 10.42 0.91 -2.84
CA SER A 250 10.43 0.37 -4.19
C SER A 250 11.87 0.27 -4.71
N GLY A 251 12.09 -0.62 -5.68
CA GLY A 251 13.38 -0.77 -6.34
C GLY A 251 13.20 -1.33 -7.75
N VAL A 252 14.09 -0.97 -8.67
CA VAL A 252 14.14 -1.51 -10.03
C VAL A 252 15.21 -2.58 -10.08
N ALA A 253 14.90 -3.73 -10.69
CA ALA A 253 15.87 -4.78 -10.94
C ALA A 253 15.63 -5.44 -12.30
N LYS A 254 16.67 -6.03 -12.86
CA LYS A 254 16.61 -6.94 -14.00
C LYS A 254 16.34 -8.35 -13.48
N TRP A 255 15.35 -9.01 -14.03
CA TRP A 255 14.96 -10.38 -13.68
C TRP A 255 15.16 -11.28 -14.87
N GLY A 256 15.77 -12.44 -14.65
CA GLY A 256 15.91 -13.49 -15.65
C GLY A 256 15.23 -14.78 -15.18
N GLY A 257 14.63 -15.51 -16.12
CA GLY A 257 13.90 -16.73 -15.78
C GLY A 257 13.03 -17.25 -16.91
N ILE A 258 11.83 -17.72 -16.57
CA ILE A 258 10.87 -18.32 -17.50
C ILE A 258 9.56 -17.56 -17.43
N SER A 259 8.99 -17.18 -18.59
CA SER A 259 7.63 -16.63 -18.65
C SER A 259 6.61 -17.63 -18.09
N MET A 260 5.65 -17.15 -17.31
CA MET A 260 4.53 -17.99 -16.88
C MET A 260 3.69 -18.49 -18.06
N SER A 261 3.65 -17.77 -19.18
CA SER A 261 2.98 -18.27 -20.41
C SER A 261 3.62 -19.57 -20.91
N THR A 262 4.95 -19.71 -20.87
CA THR A 262 5.65 -20.97 -21.22
C THR A 262 5.26 -22.11 -20.28
N ILE A 263 5.10 -21.82 -19.00
CA ILE A 263 4.64 -22.82 -18.02
C ILE A 263 3.17 -23.22 -18.31
N LEU A 264 2.29 -22.25 -18.60
CA LEU A 264 0.89 -22.53 -18.94
C LEU A 264 0.78 -23.42 -20.19
N GLU A 265 1.58 -23.15 -21.23
CA GLU A 265 1.62 -23.99 -22.45
C GLU A 265 2.08 -25.42 -22.15
N LEU A 266 3.03 -25.60 -21.25
CA LEU A 266 3.55 -26.90 -20.83
C LEU A 266 2.51 -27.71 -20.04
N VAL A 267 1.92 -27.11 -19.00
CA VAL A 267 1.05 -27.82 -18.06
C VAL A 267 -0.40 -27.93 -18.50
N LYS A 268 -0.83 -27.05 -19.41
CA LYS A 268 -2.19 -26.97 -19.98
C LYS A 268 -3.27 -26.95 -18.90
N PRO A 269 -3.49 -25.80 -18.25
CA PRO A 269 -4.53 -25.69 -17.23
C PRO A 269 -5.91 -26.06 -17.77
N LYS A 270 -6.68 -26.80 -16.96
CA LYS A 270 -8.07 -27.13 -17.28
C LYS A 270 -8.95 -25.87 -17.20
N PRO A 271 -10.10 -25.82 -17.89
CA PRO A 271 -11.00 -24.66 -17.90
C PRO A 271 -11.53 -24.28 -16.50
N GLU A 272 -11.57 -25.25 -15.57
CA GLU A 272 -12.00 -25.06 -14.20
C GLU A 272 -10.95 -24.36 -13.34
N ALA A 273 -9.67 -24.39 -13.73
CA ALA A 273 -8.60 -23.69 -13.02
C ALA A 273 -8.82 -22.18 -13.10
N LYS A 274 -9.03 -21.54 -11.96
CA LYS A 274 -9.22 -20.08 -11.83
C LYS A 274 -8.10 -19.40 -11.06
N TRP A 275 -7.37 -20.19 -10.25
CA TRP A 275 -6.32 -19.68 -9.37
C TRP A 275 -5.09 -20.56 -9.46
N VAL A 276 -3.94 -19.91 -9.25
CA VAL A 276 -2.63 -20.57 -9.17
C VAL A 276 -2.06 -20.26 -7.78
N ILE A 277 -1.84 -21.31 -6.99
CA ILE A 277 -1.29 -21.21 -5.67
C ILE A 277 0.21 -21.45 -5.74
N PHE A 278 1.00 -20.54 -5.18
CA PHE A 278 2.43 -20.66 -5.04
C PHE A 278 2.75 -20.95 -3.57
N TYR A 279 3.40 -22.05 -3.29
CA TYR A 279 3.85 -22.47 -1.97
C TYR A 279 5.32 -22.11 -1.77
N SER A 280 5.69 -21.67 -0.58
CA SER A 280 7.07 -21.33 -0.21
C SER A 280 7.69 -22.39 0.70
N TYR A 281 9.02 -22.54 0.65
CA TYR A 281 9.78 -23.21 1.71
C TYR A 281 9.84 -22.37 3.00
N ALA A 282 9.75 -21.03 2.87
CA ALA A 282 9.75 -20.17 4.05
C ALA A 282 8.45 -20.33 4.84
N PRO A 283 8.54 -20.39 6.17
CA PRO A 283 7.34 -20.33 7.01
C PRO A 283 6.78 -18.91 7.03
N GLY A 284 5.50 -18.82 7.39
CA GLY A 284 4.92 -17.57 7.84
C GLY A 284 5.49 -17.13 9.20
N PRO A 285 5.29 -15.89 9.63
CA PRO A 285 5.77 -15.38 10.91
C PRO A 285 5.33 -16.18 12.14
N ASP A 286 4.21 -16.87 12.07
CA ASP A 286 3.68 -17.77 13.11
C ASP A 286 4.14 -19.24 12.97
N GLY A 287 5.02 -19.53 12.00
CA GLY A 287 5.49 -20.87 11.65
C GLY A 287 4.56 -21.66 10.72
N GLY A 288 3.44 -21.08 10.29
CA GLY A 288 2.51 -21.71 9.36
C GLY A 288 3.03 -21.73 7.92
N LEU A 289 2.31 -22.45 7.04
CA LEU A 289 2.62 -22.52 5.62
C LEU A 289 2.51 -21.15 4.95
N TYR A 290 3.61 -20.66 4.36
CA TYR A 290 3.54 -19.46 3.54
C TYR A 290 3.13 -19.82 2.10
N TYR A 291 2.06 -19.22 1.63
CA TYR A 291 1.54 -19.41 0.28
C TYR A 291 0.87 -18.12 -0.21
N ASP A 292 0.65 -18.03 -1.51
CA ASP A 292 -0.13 -16.96 -2.11
C ASP A 292 -0.89 -17.45 -3.36
N ALA A 293 -2.11 -16.96 -3.52
CA ALA A 293 -2.98 -17.27 -4.64
C ALA A 293 -2.99 -16.12 -5.65
N GLN A 294 -2.79 -16.46 -6.91
CA GLN A 294 -2.82 -15.52 -8.04
C GLN A 294 -3.96 -15.88 -8.99
N PRO A 295 -4.71 -14.90 -9.54
CA PRO A 295 -5.67 -15.16 -10.60
C PRO A 295 -4.97 -15.74 -11.83
N ILE A 296 -5.56 -16.76 -12.46
CA ILE A 296 -4.95 -17.42 -13.62
C ILE A 296 -4.76 -16.45 -14.80
N GLU A 297 -5.63 -15.46 -14.95
CA GLU A 297 -5.53 -14.46 -16.00
C GLU A 297 -4.22 -13.67 -15.93
N GLN A 298 -3.71 -13.43 -14.72
CA GLN A 298 -2.45 -12.70 -14.52
C GLN A 298 -1.22 -13.54 -14.87
N MET A 299 -1.36 -14.86 -14.95
CA MET A 299 -0.26 -15.74 -15.32
C MET A 299 0.12 -15.64 -16.82
N SER A 300 -0.78 -15.13 -17.63
CA SER A 300 -0.51 -14.86 -19.05
C SER A 300 0.02 -13.46 -19.34
N TYR A 301 0.17 -12.60 -18.31
CA TYR A 301 0.72 -11.26 -18.51
C TYR A 301 2.19 -11.31 -18.91
N PRO A 302 2.62 -10.44 -19.85
CA PRO A 302 4.00 -10.44 -20.37
C PRO A 302 5.08 -10.31 -19.31
N LEU A 303 4.76 -9.68 -18.16
CA LEU A 303 5.67 -9.44 -17.04
C LEU A 303 5.47 -10.42 -15.87
N THR A 304 4.73 -11.51 -16.08
CA THR A 304 4.59 -12.57 -15.07
C THR A 304 5.53 -13.72 -15.39
N MET A 305 6.45 -14.01 -14.46
CA MET A 305 7.50 -15.01 -14.68
C MET A 305 7.91 -15.71 -13.39
N LEU A 306 8.53 -16.87 -13.55
CA LEU A 306 9.35 -17.53 -12.52
C LEU A 306 10.80 -17.11 -12.73
N ALA A 307 11.32 -16.28 -11.83
CA ALA A 307 12.68 -15.80 -11.90
C ALA A 307 13.64 -16.68 -11.10
N TYR A 308 14.81 -16.98 -11.67
CA TYR A 308 15.95 -17.63 -11.04
C TYR A 308 17.22 -16.78 -11.11
N GLU A 309 17.16 -15.61 -11.77
CA GLU A 309 18.23 -14.63 -11.87
C GLU A 309 17.77 -13.22 -11.49
N MET A 310 18.71 -12.43 -10.99
CA MET A 310 18.52 -11.02 -10.69
C MET A 310 19.79 -10.23 -10.99
N ASN A 311 19.69 -9.19 -11.83
CA ASN A 311 20.82 -8.33 -12.24
C ASN A 311 21.98 -9.13 -12.86
N ASP A 312 21.65 -10.07 -13.76
CA ASP A 312 22.57 -10.96 -14.49
C ASP A 312 23.33 -11.98 -13.62
N GLU A 313 22.91 -12.18 -12.38
CA GLU A 313 23.45 -13.17 -11.47
C GLU A 313 22.34 -14.13 -10.99
N ASP A 314 22.72 -15.31 -10.53
CA ASP A 314 21.77 -16.21 -9.86
C ASP A 314 21.13 -15.52 -8.66
N LEU A 315 19.86 -15.82 -8.40
CA LEU A 315 19.17 -15.28 -7.24
C LEU A 315 19.94 -15.52 -5.97
N SER A 316 20.21 -14.48 -5.20
CA SER A 316 20.74 -14.65 -3.85
C SER A 316 19.67 -15.29 -2.92
N PHE A 317 20.15 -15.86 -1.82
CA PHE A 317 19.28 -16.45 -0.80
C PHE A 317 18.20 -15.47 -0.33
N GLY A 318 18.56 -14.23 -0.03
CA GLY A 318 17.61 -13.21 0.44
C GLY A 318 16.57 -12.80 -0.61
N HIS A 319 16.89 -12.96 -1.89
CA HIS A 319 15.97 -12.60 -2.98
C HIS A 319 15.12 -13.77 -3.47
N GLY A 320 15.26 -14.97 -2.87
CA GLY A 320 14.34 -16.08 -3.10
C GLY A 320 14.89 -17.24 -3.90
N ALA A 321 16.25 -17.46 -3.91
CA ALA A 321 16.83 -18.64 -4.53
C ALA A 321 16.19 -19.93 -4.04
N PRO A 322 16.02 -20.95 -4.91
CA PRO A 322 16.42 -20.99 -6.31
C PRO A 322 15.39 -20.38 -7.27
N LEU A 323 14.14 -20.14 -6.83
CA LEU A 323 13.07 -19.70 -7.71
C LEU A 323 12.08 -18.79 -6.97
N ARG A 324 11.63 -17.72 -7.63
CA ARG A 324 10.60 -16.81 -7.12
C ARG A 324 9.60 -16.42 -8.20
N LEU A 325 8.40 -16.04 -7.75
CA LEU A 325 7.40 -15.41 -8.62
C LEU A 325 7.70 -13.92 -8.81
N ARG A 326 7.55 -13.46 -10.04
CA ARG A 326 7.38 -12.05 -10.41
C ARG A 326 6.00 -11.89 -11.05
N ASN A 327 5.19 -10.98 -10.51
CA ASN A 327 3.88 -10.57 -11.03
C ASN A 327 3.75 -9.06 -10.83
N GLU A 328 4.12 -8.30 -11.85
CA GLU A 328 4.36 -6.86 -11.76
C GLU A 328 3.08 -6.02 -11.61
N VAL A 329 1.92 -6.65 -11.69
CA VAL A 329 0.62 -5.99 -11.42
C VAL A 329 0.16 -6.14 -9.97
N GLN A 330 0.98 -6.79 -9.12
CA GLN A 330 0.69 -7.02 -7.70
C GLN A 330 1.78 -6.43 -6.81
N LEU A 331 1.43 -6.05 -5.58
CA LEU A 331 2.42 -5.67 -4.57
C LEU A 331 3.36 -6.84 -4.22
N GLY A 332 4.57 -6.50 -3.80
CA GLY A 332 5.67 -7.43 -3.62
C GLY A 332 5.42 -8.60 -2.68
N PHE A 333 4.55 -8.48 -1.68
CA PHE A 333 4.24 -9.58 -0.78
C PHE A 333 3.46 -10.72 -1.46
N LYS A 334 2.78 -10.43 -2.58
CA LYS A 334 2.11 -11.41 -3.42
C LYS A 334 3.09 -12.21 -4.30
N MET A 335 4.35 -11.78 -4.39
CA MET A 335 5.40 -12.39 -5.20
C MET A 335 6.20 -13.39 -4.37
N VAL A 336 5.70 -14.61 -4.25
CA VAL A 336 6.27 -15.68 -3.42
C VAL A 336 7.73 -15.95 -3.76
N LYS A 337 8.58 -16.05 -2.73
CA LYS A 337 10.00 -16.42 -2.79
C LYS A 337 10.19 -17.86 -2.33
N TRP A 338 11.35 -18.46 -2.68
CA TRP A 338 11.70 -19.83 -2.29
C TRP A 338 10.59 -20.82 -2.64
N ILE A 339 10.17 -20.82 -3.89
CA ILE A 339 9.00 -21.59 -4.35
C ILE A 339 9.26 -23.09 -4.12
N LYS A 340 8.36 -23.75 -3.37
CA LYS A 340 8.34 -25.18 -3.12
C LYS A 340 7.50 -25.93 -4.13
N GLY A 341 6.40 -25.33 -4.60
CA GLY A 341 5.47 -25.93 -5.54
C GLY A 341 4.43 -24.95 -6.04
N VAL A 342 3.73 -25.36 -7.09
CA VAL A 342 2.66 -24.59 -7.73
C VAL A 342 1.46 -25.50 -7.93
N GLU A 343 0.28 -25.02 -7.58
CA GLU A 343 -0.96 -25.79 -7.70
C GLU A 343 -2.05 -24.97 -8.39
N PHE A 344 -2.69 -25.56 -9.38
CA PHE A 344 -3.82 -24.96 -10.09
C PHE A 344 -5.14 -25.44 -9.48
N VAL A 345 -5.98 -24.48 -9.04
CA VAL A 345 -7.21 -24.77 -8.30
C VAL A 345 -8.38 -23.97 -8.85
N GLU A 346 -9.61 -24.45 -8.60
CA GLU A 346 -10.83 -23.70 -8.92
C GLU A 346 -11.03 -22.54 -7.92
N HIS A 347 -10.80 -22.80 -6.63
CA HIS A 347 -10.94 -21.83 -5.57
C HIS A 347 -9.76 -21.93 -4.57
N PHE A 348 -9.27 -20.80 -4.10
CA PHE A 348 -8.23 -20.76 -3.07
C PHE A 348 -8.78 -20.97 -1.64
N SER A 349 -10.11 -21.06 -1.49
CA SER A 349 -10.77 -21.18 -0.18
C SER A 349 -10.47 -22.46 0.58
N GLU A 350 -9.89 -23.47 -0.08
CA GLU A 350 -9.50 -24.74 0.53
C GLU A 350 -8.05 -24.75 1.00
N VAL A 351 -7.29 -23.67 0.73
CA VAL A 351 -5.87 -23.56 1.06
C VAL A 351 -5.68 -22.61 2.24
N GLY A 352 -4.94 -23.04 3.25
CA GLY A 352 -4.66 -22.25 4.45
C GLY A 352 -5.94 -21.82 5.17
N GLY A 353 -6.05 -20.55 5.53
CA GLY A 353 -7.27 -19.96 6.10
C GLY A 353 -8.32 -19.56 5.06
N GLY A 354 -8.09 -19.86 3.76
CA GLY A 354 -9.07 -19.67 2.68
C GLY A 354 -9.23 -18.22 2.22
N GLN A 355 -8.31 -17.33 2.57
CA GLN A 355 -8.39 -15.91 2.22
C GLN A 355 -7.53 -15.51 1.02
N GLY A 356 -6.78 -16.46 0.42
CA GLY A 356 -6.02 -16.25 -0.81
C GLY A 356 -4.54 -15.94 -0.61
N GLY A 357 -4.00 -16.24 0.56
CA GLY A 357 -2.58 -16.14 0.88
C GLY A 357 -2.34 -16.05 2.37
N TYR A 358 -1.13 -16.35 2.81
CA TYR A 358 -0.76 -16.28 4.22
C TYR A 358 -1.07 -14.91 4.85
N ASN A 359 -0.64 -13.83 4.21
CA ASN A 359 -0.92 -12.48 4.72
C ASN A 359 -2.41 -12.14 4.70
N ASN A 360 -3.16 -12.68 3.75
CA ASN A 360 -4.60 -12.48 3.64
C ASN A 360 -5.37 -13.27 4.71
N ASP A 361 -4.82 -14.38 5.18
CA ASP A 361 -5.40 -15.20 6.26
C ASP A 361 -5.24 -14.53 7.63
N HIS A 362 -4.12 -13.84 7.86
CA HIS A 362 -3.73 -13.27 9.15
C HIS A 362 -3.95 -11.76 9.24
N GLU A 363 -4.05 -11.09 8.08
CA GLU A 363 -4.23 -9.64 7.98
C GLU A 363 -5.41 -9.30 7.07
N PHE A 364 -5.86 -8.03 7.09
CA PHE A 364 -7.04 -7.60 6.33
C PHE A 364 -6.71 -7.16 4.90
N PHE A 365 -5.86 -7.90 4.21
CA PHE A 365 -5.62 -7.65 2.79
C PHE A 365 -6.66 -8.36 1.91
N GLY A 366 -7.01 -7.75 0.79
CA GLY A 366 -7.74 -8.43 -0.27
C GLY A 366 -6.85 -9.46 -0.98
N TYR A 367 -7.45 -10.45 -1.62
CA TYR A 367 -6.72 -11.45 -2.42
C TYR A 367 -6.00 -10.85 -3.65
N SER A 368 -6.34 -9.65 -4.07
CA SER A 368 -5.64 -8.87 -5.10
C SER A 368 -5.17 -7.55 -4.50
N GLN A 369 -3.92 -7.22 -4.73
CA GLN A 369 -3.29 -5.96 -4.31
C GLN A 369 -2.62 -5.33 -5.52
N SER A 370 -3.46 -4.90 -6.46
CA SER A 370 -3.04 -4.26 -7.70
C SER A 370 -2.25 -2.98 -7.45
N ILE A 371 -1.25 -2.75 -8.28
CA ILE A 371 -0.37 -1.57 -8.26
C ILE A 371 -0.98 -0.45 -9.09
#